data_d357e3f152253e9df0c9f7ef2c29a631
#
_entry.id   d357e3f152253e9df0c9f7ef2c29a631
#
_cell.length_a   1.000
_cell.length_b   1.000
_cell.length_c   1.000
_cell.angle_alpha   90.00
_cell.angle_beta   90.00
_cell.angle_gamma   90.00
#
_symmetry.space_group_name_H-M   'P 1'
#
loop_
_entity.id
_entity.type
_entity.pdbx_description
1 polymer ?
#
loop_
_entity_poly.entity_id
_entity_poly.type
_entity_poly.pdbx_seq_one_letter_code
_entity_poly.pdbx_strand_id
1 'polypeptide(L)'
;TIKLLKKPDCFVAYFIPFKEEDIDQMIDTCAILRKQNTIHSAAHIGNNMKTLQLLAVEFPNLIKSYDYEELNKLIRKFGLDDWTLSGGMYGTKNQVKAHIKDLKTAMKKLGVKPLFIDKEKLSFIKKTLSITPKYNRALVKKLVSSNSGIARKIGAKLALRKSLIELCKIKQGTPSNEFLRTIYWRNLQKLTDNVPNPSQDKVGLLWGAPCSEISSKDFKLITSIMSETCKKYSLESPISVTLINERTMECVLSLSWDRQKEKEEEQALACYQEIMLKCASMGFLQYRMSTLSNHFLNRQHLPLPFELPELKSYFDPCNVISPSKYQLVSKNFTTRKRE
;
A
#
# COMPACT_ATOMS: atom_id res chain seq x y z
N THR A 1 -13.68 1.78 -27.82
CA THR A 1 -14.57 2.69 -27.10
C THR A 1 -14.75 2.16 -25.68
N ILE A 2 -14.37 2.94 -24.64
CA ILE A 2 -14.57 2.56 -23.25
C ILE A 2 -15.85 3.25 -22.77
N LYS A 3 -16.78 2.46 -22.22
CA LYS A 3 -18.01 2.98 -21.64
C LYS A 3 -17.76 3.30 -20.17
N LEU A 4 -17.75 4.57 -19.80
CA LEU A 4 -17.58 5.03 -18.42
C LEU A 4 -18.89 5.01 -17.65
N LEU A 5 -18.82 4.66 -16.38
CA LEU A 5 -19.95 4.79 -15.46
C LEU A 5 -20.14 6.26 -15.07
N LYS A 6 -21.40 6.67 -14.85
CA LYS A 6 -21.71 7.99 -14.31
C LYS A 6 -21.08 8.13 -12.92
N LYS A 7 -20.52 9.32 -12.65
CA LYS A 7 -20.02 9.65 -11.31
C LYS A 7 -21.13 9.49 -10.28
N PRO A 8 -20.90 8.79 -9.15
CA PRO A 8 -21.91 8.61 -8.12
C PRO A 8 -22.30 9.94 -7.46
N ASP A 9 -23.56 10.04 -7.04
CA ASP A 9 -24.11 11.27 -6.45
C ASP A 9 -23.54 11.55 -5.05
N CYS A 10 -23.20 10.51 -4.32
CA CYS A 10 -22.65 10.59 -2.97
C CYS A 10 -21.37 9.77 -2.84
N PHE A 11 -20.39 10.36 -2.14
CA PHE A 11 -19.15 9.69 -1.77
C PHE A 11 -18.77 10.04 -0.33
N VAL A 12 -18.38 9.03 0.44
CA VAL A 12 -17.84 9.18 1.80
C VAL A 12 -16.61 8.30 1.94
N ALA A 13 -15.46 8.87 2.29
CA ALA A 13 -14.28 8.11 2.67
C ALA A 13 -14.40 7.65 4.13
N TYR A 14 -13.83 6.49 4.44
CA TYR A 14 -13.72 6.03 5.82
C TYR A 14 -12.29 5.62 6.15
N PHE A 15 -11.92 5.79 7.44
CA PHE A 15 -10.64 5.42 8.01
C PHE A 15 -10.88 4.77 9.38
N ILE A 16 -10.32 3.60 9.58
CA ILE A 16 -10.53 2.77 10.77
C ILE A 16 -9.18 2.31 11.28
N PRO A 17 -8.61 3.00 12.30
CA PRO A 17 -7.39 2.54 12.95
C PRO A 17 -7.69 1.31 13.80
N PHE A 18 -6.75 0.36 13.85
CA PHE A 18 -6.82 -0.82 14.70
C PHE A 18 -5.42 -1.30 15.07
N LYS A 19 -5.34 -2.16 16.08
CA LYS A 19 -4.08 -2.67 16.60
C LYS A 19 -3.72 -4.01 15.99
N GLU A 20 -2.46 -4.41 16.15
CA GLU A 20 -1.95 -5.72 15.74
C GLU A 20 -2.76 -6.87 16.35
N GLU A 21 -3.15 -6.75 17.62
CA GLU A 21 -3.95 -7.76 18.35
C GLU A 21 -5.36 -7.96 17.78
N ASP A 22 -5.89 -6.97 17.05
CA ASP A 22 -7.25 -7.00 16.48
C ASP A 22 -7.29 -7.58 15.05
N ILE A 23 -6.15 -7.96 14.47
CA ILE A 23 -6.05 -8.39 13.06
C ILE A 23 -7.05 -9.51 12.74
N ASP A 24 -7.14 -10.54 13.56
CA ASP A 24 -8.00 -11.70 13.29
C ASP A 24 -9.45 -11.26 13.11
N GLN A 25 -9.97 -10.57 14.10
CA GLN A 25 -11.37 -10.12 14.10
C GLN A 25 -11.61 -9.07 13.00
N MET A 26 -10.64 -8.19 12.74
CA MET A 26 -10.78 -7.13 11.74
C MET A 26 -10.81 -7.71 10.32
N ILE A 27 -9.88 -8.60 9.97
CA ILE A 27 -9.80 -9.18 8.63
C ILE A 27 -11.01 -10.08 8.36
N ASP A 28 -11.41 -10.93 9.31
CA ASP A 28 -12.56 -11.80 9.16
C ASP A 28 -13.86 -10.99 9.04
N THR A 29 -13.99 -9.90 9.82
CA THR A 29 -15.12 -8.96 9.66
C THR A 29 -15.10 -8.30 8.28
N CYS A 30 -13.94 -7.88 7.79
CA CYS A 30 -13.80 -7.31 6.45
C CYS A 30 -14.21 -8.32 5.36
N ALA A 31 -13.84 -9.59 5.49
CA ALA A 31 -14.25 -10.65 4.56
C ALA A 31 -15.78 -10.78 4.48
N ILE A 32 -16.47 -10.76 5.64
CA ILE A 32 -17.93 -10.77 5.71
C ILE A 32 -18.52 -9.53 5.04
N LEU A 33 -18.03 -8.34 5.39
CA LEU A 33 -18.54 -7.07 4.86
C LEU A 33 -18.30 -6.93 3.34
N ARG A 34 -17.22 -7.52 2.81
CA ARG A 34 -16.97 -7.62 1.36
C ARG A 34 -18.03 -8.51 0.69
N LYS A 35 -18.28 -9.71 1.21
CA LYS A 35 -19.30 -10.65 0.70
C LYS A 35 -20.71 -10.04 0.74
N GLN A 36 -21.01 -9.24 1.75
CA GLN A 36 -22.27 -8.51 1.90
C GLN A 36 -22.35 -7.24 1.06
N ASN A 37 -21.30 -6.88 0.30
CA ASN A 37 -21.17 -5.64 -0.45
C ASN A 37 -21.31 -4.36 0.39
N THR A 38 -21.11 -4.44 1.70
CA THR A 38 -21.05 -3.26 2.58
C THR A 38 -19.75 -2.48 2.34
N ILE A 39 -18.63 -3.19 2.20
CA ILE A 39 -17.37 -2.67 1.66
C ILE A 39 -17.35 -2.99 0.16
N HIS A 40 -17.92 -2.14 -0.67
CA HIS A 40 -18.09 -2.38 -2.12
C HIS A 40 -16.92 -1.85 -2.98
N SER A 41 -16.11 -0.91 -2.46
CA SER A 41 -14.88 -0.48 -3.13
C SER A 41 -13.67 -1.32 -2.67
N ALA A 42 -12.60 -1.30 -3.43
CA ALA A 42 -11.33 -1.85 -2.98
C ALA A 42 -10.89 -1.12 -1.70
N ALA A 43 -10.90 -1.83 -0.58
CA ALA A 43 -10.47 -1.29 0.71
C ALA A 43 -8.97 -1.53 0.89
N HIS A 44 -8.31 -0.61 1.56
CA HIS A 44 -6.86 -0.61 1.71
C HIS A 44 -6.50 -0.54 3.19
N ILE A 45 -5.66 -1.46 3.62
CA ILE A 45 -5.13 -1.55 4.98
C ILE A 45 -3.64 -1.22 4.91
N GLY A 46 -3.22 -0.15 5.57
CA GLY A 46 -1.81 0.25 5.63
C GLY A 46 -1.25 0.12 7.04
N ASN A 47 0.02 -0.31 7.17
CA ASN A 47 0.68 -0.38 8.45
C ASN A 47 1.24 0.99 8.91
N ASN A 48 1.70 1.04 10.17
CA ASN A 48 2.28 2.24 10.78
C ASN A 48 3.52 2.77 10.04
N MET A 49 4.31 1.91 9.41
CA MET A 49 5.48 2.31 8.61
C MET A 49 5.06 3.17 7.40
N LYS A 50 3.95 2.83 6.74
CA LYS A 50 3.36 3.68 5.68
C LYS A 50 2.96 5.05 6.21
N THR A 51 2.37 5.09 7.39
CA THR A 51 1.99 6.35 8.05
C THR A 51 3.21 7.17 8.45
N LEU A 52 4.27 6.53 8.94
CA LEU A 52 5.54 7.19 9.25
C LEU A 52 6.19 7.78 8.00
N GLN A 53 6.15 7.09 6.86
CA GLN A 53 6.65 7.61 5.58
C GLN A 53 5.92 8.90 5.17
N LEU A 54 4.59 8.94 5.30
CA LEU A 54 3.81 10.15 5.01
C LEU A 54 4.20 11.31 5.94
N LEU A 55 4.44 11.03 7.22
CA LEU A 55 4.89 12.04 8.17
C LEU A 55 6.32 12.55 7.85
N ALA A 56 7.21 11.64 7.46
CA ALA A 56 8.58 11.97 7.10
C ALA A 56 8.69 12.82 5.81
N VAL A 57 7.81 12.61 4.85
CA VAL A 57 7.73 13.45 3.65
C VAL A 57 7.42 14.91 4.01
N GLU A 58 6.57 15.14 5.00
CA GLU A 58 6.26 16.50 5.47
C GLU A 58 7.38 17.07 6.37
N PHE A 59 8.09 16.22 7.12
CA PHE A 59 9.14 16.57 8.05
C PHE A 59 10.37 15.67 7.90
N PRO A 60 11.17 15.83 6.82
CA PRO A 60 12.31 14.95 6.52
C PRO A 60 13.33 14.81 7.68
N ASN A 61 13.54 15.88 8.45
CA ASN A 61 14.46 15.90 9.57
C ASN A 61 14.04 15.05 10.78
N LEU A 62 12.86 14.42 10.75
CA LEU A 62 12.45 13.45 11.78
C LEU A 62 13.23 12.15 11.68
N ILE A 63 13.63 11.76 10.47
CA ILE A 63 14.34 10.52 10.23
C ILE A 63 15.83 10.79 10.31
N LYS A 64 16.44 10.33 11.40
CA LYS A 64 17.89 10.44 11.62
C LYS A 64 18.62 9.13 11.37
N SER A 65 17.89 8.02 11.49
CA SER A 65 18.39 6.67 11.27
C SER A 65 17.29 5.82 10.67
N TYR A 66 17.66 4.87 9.83
CA TYR A 66 16.77 3.83 9.28
C TYR A 66 16.88 2.52 10.06
N ASP A 67 17.46 2.58 11.26
CA ASP A 67 17.47 1.46 12.19
C ASP A 67 16.04 1.11 12.63
N TYR A 68 15.72 -0.17 12.64
CA TYR A 68 14.37 -0.67 12.92
C TYR A 68 13.85 -0.24 14.30
N GLU A 69 14.71 -0.29 15.33
CA GLU A 69 14.33 0.09 16.69
C GLU A 69 14.11 1.61 16.82
N GLU A 70 14.94 2.42 16.15
CA GLU A 70 14.77 3.86 16.13
C GLU A 70 13.47 4.28 15.42
N LEU A 71 13.13 3.62 14.31
CA LEU A 71 11.86 3.86 13.61
C LEU A 71 10.66 3.45 14.46
N ASN A 72 10.72 2.30 15.16
CA ASN A 72 9.68 1.88 16.10
C ASN A 72 9.52 2.84 17.28
N LYS A 73 10.63 3.41 17.79
CA LYS A 73 10.55 4.48 18.81
C LYS A 73 9.81 5.71 18.29
N LEU A 74 10.02 6.10 17.01
CA LEU A 74 9.29 7.20 16.39
C LEU A 74 7.80 6.87 16.25
N ILE A 75 7.45 5.68 15.78
CA ILE A 75 6.06 5.22 15.65
C ILE A 75 5.34 5.35 17.01
N ARG A 76 5.91 4.79 18.06
CA ARG A 76 5.37 4.91 19.44
C ARG A 76 5.31 6.36 19.92
N LYS A 77 6.36 7.13 19.66
CA LYS A 77 6.48 8.55 20.06
C LYS A 77 5.37 9.41 19.48
N PHE A 78 4.98 9.16 18.23
CA PHE A 78 3.91 9.88 17.54
C PHE A 78 2.53 9.24 17.77
N GLY A 79 2.46 8.05 18.35
CA GLY A 79 1.22 7.31 18.59
C GLY A 79 0.52 6.97 17.27
N LEU A 80 1.30 6.47 16.32
CA LEU A 80 0.76 5.98 15.07
C LEU A 80 0.09 4.63 15.31
N ASP A 81 -1.11 4.45 14.75
CA ASP A 81 -1.85 3.19 14.85
C ASP A 81 -1.12 2.09 14.07
N ASP A 82 -1.15 0.85 14.57
CA ASP A 82 -0.42 -0.27 13.93
C ASP A 82 -0.91 -0.50 12.51
N TRP A 83 -2.23 -0.46 12.31
CA TRP A 83 -2.89 -0.61 11.04
C TRP A 83 -4.02 0.39 10.85
N THR A 84 -4.30 0.76 9.62
CA THR A 84 -5.44 1.61 9.27
C THR A 84 -6.16 1.05 8.04
N LEU A 85 -7.39 0.58 8.22
CA LEU A 85 -8.29 0.25 7.12
C LEU A 85 -8.91 1.52 6.55
N SER A 86 -8.87 1.69 5.24
CA SER A 86 -9.44 2.84 4.54
C SER A 86 -10.14 2.44 3.24
N GLY A 87 -11.22 3.15 2.91
CA GLY A 87 -11.96 2.90 1.68
C GLY A 87 -12.90 4.04 1.32
N GLY A 88 -13.68 3.84 0.27
CA GLY A 88 -14.72 4.75 -0.17
C GLY A 88 -16.07 4.07 -0.26
N MET A 89 -17.11 4.74 0.19
CA MET A 89 -18.50 4.38 -0.02
C MET A 89 -19.11 5.34 -1.02
N TYR A 90 -19.73 4.82 -2.06
CA TYR A 90 -20.34 5.62 -3.12
C TYR A 90 -21.64 5.00 -3.63
N GLY A 91 -22.50 5.83 -4.17
CA GLY A 91 -23.83 5.46 -4.65
C GLY A 91 -24.84 6.59 -4.43
N THR A 92 -26.12 6.25 -4.29
CA THR A 92 -27.14 7.19 -3.85
C THR A 92 -26.97 7.54 -2.37
N LYS A 93 -27.53 8.65 -1.93
CA LYS A 93 -27.47 9.05 -0.49
C LYS A 93 -27.98 7.97 0.45
N ASN A 94 -29.04 7.24 0.07
CA ASN A 94 -29.64 6.20 0.91
C ASN A 94 -28.72 4.94 0.98
N GLN A 95 -28.15 4.53 -0.15
CA GLN A 95 -27.17 3.42 -0.17
C GLN A 95 -25.96 3.73 0.72
N VAL A 96 -25.35 4.90 0.58
CA VAL A 96 -24.19 5.30 1.38
C VAL A 96 -24.55 5.38 2.87
N LYS A 97 -25.75 5.88 3.24
CA LYS A 97 -26.21 5.88 4.64
C LYS A 97 -26.36 4.46 5.18
N ALA A 98 -26.92 3.52 4.40
CA ALA A 98 -27.05 2.13 4.80
C ALA A 98 -25.66 1.48 5.03
N HIS A 99 -24.75 1.61 4.07
CA HIS A 99 -23.37 1.08 4.21
C HIS A 99 -22.63 1.67 5.43
N ILE A 100 -22.78 2.96 5.70
CA ILE A 100 -22.20 3.61 6.90
C ILE A 100 -22.78 2.98 8.18
N LYS A 101 -24.10 2.75 8.23
CA LYS A 101 -24.77 2.15 9.39
C LYS A 101 -24.25 0.74 9.63
N ASP A 102 -24.16 -0.08 8.60
CA ASP A 102 -23.71 -1.47 8.70
C ASP A 102 -22.24 -1.55 9.11
N LEU A 103 -21.37 -0.73 8.48
CA LEU A 103 -19.96 -0.65 8.87
C LEU A 103 -19.79 -0.18 10.32
N LYS A 104 -20.54 0.85 10.76
CA LYS A 104 -20.52 1.30 12.17
C LYS A 104 -20.95 0.18 13.14
N THR A 105 -21.98 -0.59 12.77
CA THR A 105 -22.48 -1.68 13.60
C THR A 105 -21.45 -2.79 13.74
N ALA A 106 -20.80 -3.17 12.63
CA ALA A 106 -19.73 -4.17 12.64
C ALA A 106 -18.52 -3.68 13.47
N MET A 107 -18.05 -2.47 13.25
CA MET A 107 -16.88 -1.93 13.96
C MET A 107 -17.17 -1.70 15.45
N LYS A 108 -18.38 -1.38 15.84
CA LYS A 108 -18.78 -1.26 17.26
C LYS A 108 -18.60 -2.59 18.00
N LYS A 109 -18.86 -3.73 17.36
CA LYS A 109 -18.64 -5.06 17.95
C LYS A 109 -17.15 -5.32 18.24
N LEU A 110 -16.27 -4.72 17.45
CA LEU A 110 -14.80 -4.80 17.61
C LEU A 110 -14.24 -3.72 18.56
N GLY A 111 -15.10 -2.87 19.14
CA GLY A 111 -14.64 -1.74 19.96
C GLY A 111 -13.94 -0.61 19.18
N VAL A 112 -13.98 -0.65 17.86
CA VAL A 112 -13.26 0.29 16.98
C VAL A 112 -14.19 1.38 16.45
N LYS A 113 -13.69 2.62 16.39
CA LYS A 113 -14.48 3.79 15.96
C LYS A 113 -14.06 4.29 14.58
N PRO A 114 -14.89 4.10 13.53
CA PRO A 114 -14.62 4.61 12.20
C PRO A 114 -14.66 6.15 12.12
N LEU A 115 -13.72 6.72 11.37
CA LEU A 115 -13.76 8.12 10.94
C LEU A 115 -14.35 8.18 9.53
N PHE A 116 -15.48 8.87 9.36
CA PHE A 116 -16.10 9.13 8.06
C PHE A 116 -15.84 10.56 7.61
N ILE A 117 -15.44 10.73 6.35
CA ILE A 117 -15.16 12.03 5.73
C ILE A 117 -16.02 12.17 4.47
N ASP A 118 -17.05 12.96 4.58
CA ASP A 118 -17.90 13.42 3.49
C ASP A 118 -17.36 14.71 2.85
N LYS A 119 -18.08 15.23 1.86
CA LYS A 119 -17.72 16.46 1.15
C LYS A 119 -17.63 17.67 2.09
N GLU A 120 -18.50 17.76 3.07
CA GLU A 120 -18.57 18.89 4.01
C GLU A 120 -17.35 18.88 4.95
N LYS A 121 -17.07 17.74 5.58
CA LYS A 121 -15.88 17.56 6.43
C LYS A 121 -14.60 17.77 5.64
N LEU A 122 -14.53 17.26 4.41
CA LEU A 122 -13.35 17.47 3.55
C LEU A 122 -13.18 18.96 3.22
N SER A 123 -14.25 19.68 2.94
CA SER A 123 -14.24 21.14 2.72
C SER A 123 -13.77 21.88 3.97
N PHE A 124 -14.27 21.50 5.14
CA PHE A 124 -13.84 22.08 6.42
C PHE A 124 -12.35 21.86 6.68
N ILE A 125 -11.84 20.62 6.47
CA ILE A 125 -10.41 20.30 6.62
C ILE A 125 -9.58 21.15 5.65
N LYS A 126 -10.00 21.28 4.38
CA LYS A 126 -9.33 22.14 3.39
C LYS A 126 -9.30 23.60 3.84
N LYS A 127 -10.44 24.14 4.27
CA LYS A 127 -10.55 25.52 4.75
C LYS A 127 -9.62 25.79 5.93
N THR A 128 -9.53 24.88 6.89
CA THR A 128 -8.60 25.03 8.04
C THR A 128 -7.13 25.00 7.65
N LEU A 129 -6.77 24.33 6.55
CA LEU A 129 -5.41 24.36 6.01
C LEU A 129 -5.11 25.63 5.20
N SER A 130 -6.11 26.23 4.56
CA SER A 130 -5.93 27.41 3.70
C SER A 130 -5.86 28.74 4.47
N ILE A 131 -6.41 28.81 5.68
CA ILE A 131 -6.54 30.07 6.45
C ILE A 131 -5.18 30.65 6.84
N THR A 132 -4.13 29.83 7.10
CA THR A 132 -2.79 30.32 7.44
C THR A 132 -1.70 29.29 7.11
N PRO A 133 -1.30 29.10 5.83
CA PRO A 133 -0.38 28.00 5.47
C PRO A 133 0.97 28.05 6.19
N LYS A 134 1.60 29.24 6.30
CA LYS A 134 2.91 29.41 6.97
C LYS A 134 2.79 29.26 8.50
N TYR A 135 1.77 29.82 9.09
CA TYR A 135 1.55 29.75 10.55
C TYR A 135 1.21 28.31 10.98
N ASN A 136 0.35 27.64 10.23
CA ASN A 136 0.02 26.24 10.50
C ASN A 136 1.24 25.32 10.38
N ARG A 137 2.13 25.52 9.42
CA ARG A 137 3.35 24.71 9.26
C ARG A 137 4.33 24.95 10.42
N ALA A 138 4.52 26.20 10.86
CA ALA A 138 5.36 26.53 12.02
C ALA A 138 4.80 25.96 13.33
N LEU A 139 3.48 26.08 13.56
CA LEU A 139 2.82 25.51 14.72
C LEU A 139 2.93 23.98 14.70
N VAL A 140 2.62 23.32 13.60
CA VAL A 140 2.74 21.86 13.46
C VAL A 140 4.18 21.42 13.72
N LYS A 141 5.18 22.10 13.15
CA LYS A 141 6.60 21.82 13.41
C LYS A 141 6.92 21.93 14.89
N LYS A 142 6.46 22.98 15.58
CA LYS A 142 6.63 23.17 17.04
C LYS A 142 5.98 22.03 17.83
N LEU A 143 4.77 21.61 17.45
CA LEU A 143 4.07 20.51 18.11
C LEU A 143 4.78 19.17 17.89
N VAL A 144 5.20 18.87 16.66
CA VAL A 144 5.93 17.65 16.29
C VAL A 144 7.27 17.55 17.04
N SER A 145 7.96 18.69 17.26
CA SER A 145 9.23 18.77 17.97
C SER A 145 9.09 18.95 19.49
N SER A 146 7.86 19.00 20.01
CA SER A 146 7.60 19.22 21.43
C SER A 146 8.10 18.08 22.31
N ASN A 147 8.49 18.39 23.55
CA ASN A 147 8.79 17.37 24.57
C ASN A 147 7.52 16.70 25.12
N SER A 148 6.36 17.33 25.03
CA SER A 148 5.07 16.76 25.43
C SER A 148 4.60 15.67 24.47
N GLY A 149 4.31 14.45 24.98
CA GLY A 149 3.77 13.33 24.18
C GLY A 149 2.42 13.66 23.55
N ILE A 150 1.55 14.38 24.27
CA ILE A 150 0.24 14.80 23.77
C ILE A 150 0.41 15.80 22.61
N ALA A 151 1.27 16.81 22.79
CA ALA A 151 1.52 17.80 21.74
C ALA A 151 2.09 17.15 20.48
N ARG A 152 3.01 16.19 20.58
CA ARG A 152 3.55 15.44 19.43
C ARG A 152 2.49 14.66 18.67
N LYS A 153 1.62 13.94 19.38
CA LYS A 153 0.51 13.19 18.77
C LYS A 153 -0.46 14.12 18.04
N ILE A 154 -0.77 15.27 18.62
CA ILE A 154 -1.59 16.30 17.97
C ILE A 154 -0.86 16.83 16.72
N GLY A 155 0.43 17.15 16.85
CA GLY A 155 1.25 17.62 15.74
C GLY A 155 1.30 16.64 14.57
N ALA A 156 1.49 15.34 14.84
CA ALA A 156 1.47 14.29 13.82
C ALA A 156 0.10 14.20 13.11
N LYS A 157 -1.01 14.22 13.86
CA LYS A 157 -2.36 14.23 13.29
C LYS A 157 -2.63 15.46 12.41
N LEU A 158 -2.11 16.63 12.81
CA LEU A 158 -2.22 17.84 12.01
C LEU A 158 -1.35 17.76 10.73
N ALA A 159 -0.15 17.22 10.83
CA ALA A 159 0.75 17.01 9.70
C ALA A 159 0.12 16.10 8.63
N LEU A 160 -0.52 15.02 9.05
CA LEU A 160 -1.16 14.05 8.16
C LEU A 160 -2.45 14.55 7.49
N ARG A 161 -2.95 15.75 7.82
CA ARG A 161 -4.18 16.30 7.21
C ARG A 161 -4.08 16.46 5.69
N LYS A 162 -2.91 16.88 5.19
CA LYS A 162 -2.68 17.02 3.75
C LYS A 162 -2.76 15.65 3.07
N SER A 163 -2.05 14.66 3.60
CA SER A 163 -2.10 13.29 3.11
C SER A 163 -3.52 12.71 3.18
N LEU A 164 -4.29 13.04 4.21
CA LEU A 164 -5.68 12.62 4.35
C LEU A 164 -6.58 13.19 3.24
N ILE A 165 -6.38 14.47 2.87
CA ILE A 165 -7.11 15.10 1.75
C ILE A 165 -6.78 14.37 0.45
N GLU A 166 -5.49 14.10 0.20
CA GLU A 166 -5.05 13.42 -1.02
C GLU A 166 -5.54 11.97 -1.06
N LEU A 167 -5.54 11.26 0.08
CA LEU A 167 -6.17 9.93 0.19
C LEU A 167 -7.66 9.97 -0.19
N CYS A 168 -8.41 10.97 0.30
CA CYS A 168 -9.81 11.13 -0.09
C CYS A 168 -9.98 11.38 -1.60
N LYS A 169 -9.08 12.14 -2.24
CA LYS A 169 -9.08 12.34 -3.69
C LYS A 169 -8.83 11.05 -4.46
N ILE A 170 -7.80 10.28 -4.06
CA ILE A 170 -7.47 8.98 -4.68
C ILE A 170 -8.64 8.01 -4.54
N LYS A 171 -9.29 7.94 -3.36
CA LYS A 171 -10.49 7.11 -3.18
C LYS A 171 -11.66 7.55 -4.08
N GLN A 172 -11.64 8.78 -4.59
CA GLN A 172 -12.58 9.29 -5.59
C GLN A 172 -12.10 9.09 -7.04
N GLY A 173 -10.97 8.42 -7.25
CA GLY A 173 -10.37 8.22 -8.56
C GLY A 173 -9.63 9.44 -9.12
N THR A 174 -9.33 10.45 -8.29
CA THR A 174 -8.55 11.62 -8.73
C THR A 174 -7.05 11.33 -8.56
N PRO A 175 -6.23 11.36 -9.63
CA PRO A 175 -4.79 11.16 -9.53
C PRO A 175 -4.12 12.20 -8.64
N SER A 176 -3.04 11.79 -7.95
CA SER A 176 -2.24 12.69 -7.11
C SER A 176 -0.77 12.26 -7.14
N ASN A 177 0.14 13.24 -7.23
CA ASN A 177 1.58 13.02 -7.13
C ASN A 177 2.06 12.98 -5.66
N GLU A 178 1.20 13.24 -4.69
CA GLU A 178 1.60 13.35 -3.29
C GLU A 178 2.17 12.03 -2.74
N PHE A 179 1.56 10.90 -3.15
CA PHE A 179 2.04 9.58 -2.72
C PHE A 179 3.31 9.12 -3.44
N LEU A 180 3.64 9.71 -4.59
CA LEU A 180 4.92 9.48 -5.24
C LEU A 180 6.08 9.96 -4.36
N ARG A 181 5.85 10.95 -3.51
CA ARG A 181 6.85 11.47 -2.56
C ARG A 181 7.26 10.43 -1.51
N THR A 182 6.42 9.47 -1.17
CA THR A 182 6.74 8.44 -0.17
C THR A 182 7.81 7.45 -0.63
N ILE A 183 8.01 7.28 -1.93
CA ILE A 183 9.08 6.42 -2.45
C ILE A 183 10.48 7.01 -2.22
N TYR A 184 10.56 8.32 -1.96
CA TYR A 184 11.81 8.99 -1.57
C TYR A 184 12.22 8.71 -0.12
N TRP A 185 11.60 7.74 0.52
CA TRP A 185 11.84 7.39 1.92
C TRP A 185 13.33 7.32 2.29
N ARG A 186 14.17 6.69 1.48
CA ARG A 186 15.62 6.62 1.66
C ARG A 186 16.39 7.82 1.05
N ASN A 187 15.67 8.77 0.42
CA ASN A 187 16.19 9.92 -0.30
C ASN A 187 15.44 11.22 0.07
N LEU A 188 14.99 11.34 1.33
CA LEU A 188 14.16 12.48 1.78
C LEU A 188 14.82 13.83 1.51
N GLN A 189 16.15 13.92 1.51
CA GLN A 189 16.93 15.12 1.19
C GLN A 189 16.81 15.56 -0.28
N LYS A 190 16.42 14.66 -1.18
CA LYS A 190 16.19 14.96 -2.61
C LYS A 190 14.78 15.48 -2.89
N LEU A 191 13.88 15.44 -1.90
CA LEU A 191 12.54 15.99 -2.05
C LEU A 191 12.59 17.51 -2.12
N THR A 192 12.13 18.04 -3.26
CA THR A 192 11.93 19.47 -3.49
C THR A 192 10.43 19.78 -3.56
N ASP A 193 10.10 21.06 -3.70
CA ASP A 193 8.70 21.49 -3.94
C ASP A 193 8.22 21.17 -5.38
N ASN A 194 9.14 20.80 -6.27
CA ASN A 194 8.83 20.38 -7.62
C ASN A 194 8.15 18.99 -7.67
N VAL A 195 7.58 18.65 -8.81
CA VAL A 195 7.03 17.31 -9.07
C VAL A 195 8.17 16.29 -8.99
N PRO A 196 8.07 15.27 -8.13
CA PRO A 196 9.11 14.25 -7.98
C PRO A 196 9.37 13.50 -9.30
N ASN A 197 10.64 13.30 -9.63
CA ASN A 197 11.06 12.47 -10.76
C ASN A 197 12.05 11.39 -10.27
N PRO A 198 11.53 10.25 -9.75
CA PRO A 198 12.35 9.22 -9.11
C PRO A 198 13.47 8.66 -9.99
N SER A 199 13.24 8.60 -11.31
CA SER A 199 14.24 8.11 -12.26
C SER A 199 15.45 9.04 -12.34
N GLN A 200 15.22 10.34 -12.50
CA GLN A 200 16.29 11.35 -12.52
C GLN A 200 16.98 11.46 -11.16
N ASP A 201 16.22 11.38 -10.08
CA ASP A 201 16.72 11.50 -8.72
C ASP A 201 17.41 10.22 -8.20
N LYS A 202 17.55 9.20 -9.06
CA LYS A 202 18.18 7.91 -8.70
C LYS A 202 17.51 7.22 -7.50
N VAL A 203 16.20 7.31 -7.41
CA VAL A 203 15.41 6.61 -6.41
C VAL A 203 15.01 5.24 -6.94
N GLY A 204 15.31 4.19 -6.18
CA GLY A 204 14.90 2.82 -6.47
C GLY A 204 13.56 2.49 -5.81
N LEU A 205 12.73 1.71 -6.49
CA LEU A 205 11.46 1.19 -5.97
C LEU A 205 11.17 -0.20 -6.53
N LEU A 206 10.84 -1.14 -5.66
CA LEU A 206 10.26 -2.43 -6.02
C LEU A 206 8.97 -2.66 -5.23
N TRP A 207 7.97 -3.19 -5.92
CA TRP A 207 6.74 -3.68 -5.30
C TRP A 207 6.67 -5.19 -5.38
N GLY A 208 6.61 -5.84 -4.21
CA GLY A 208 6.21 -7.23 -4.08
C GLY A 208 4.73 -7.28 -3.73
N ALA A 209 3.93 -8.02 -4.48
CA ALA A 209 2.47 -7.99 -4.36
C ALA A 209 1.85 -9.41 -4.45
N PRO A 210 2.17 -10.33 -3.51
CA PRO A 210 1.53 -11.62 -3.42
C PRO A 210 0.05 -11.47 -3.09
N CYS A 211 -0.75 -12.36 -3.68
CA CYS A 211 -2.19 -12.45 -3.49
C CYS A 211 -2.57 -13.70 -2.70
N SER A 212 -3.66 -13.61 -1.95
CA SER A 212 -4.25 -14.73 -1.24
C SER A 212 -5.76 -14.54 -1.08
N GLU A 213 -6.42 -15.49 -0.44
CA GLU A 213 -7.77 -15.30 0.04
C GLU A 213 -7.82 -14.25 1.15
N ILE A 214 -9.00 -13.62 1.35
CA ILE A 214 -9.21 -12.72 2.48
C ILE A 214 -9.37 -13.56 3.74
N SER A 215 -8.27 -13.83 4.43
CA SER A 215 -8.23 -14.53 5.70
C SER A 215 -7.19 -13.90 6.64
N SER A 216 -7.47 -13.88 7.92
CA SER A 216 -6.54 -13.38 8.93
C SER A 216 -5.26 -14.21 8.97
N LYS A 217 -5.35 -15.51 8.75
CA LYS A 217 -4.21 -16.44 8.67
C LYS A 217 -3.23 -16.03 7.57
N ASP A 218 -3.72 -15.84 6.34
CA ASP A 218 -2.87 -15.49 5.20
C ASP A 218 -2.35 -14.05 5.32
N PHE A 219 -3.18 -13.14 5.83
CA PHE A 219 -2.76 -11.77 6.14
C PHE A 219 -1.52 -11.78 7.06
N LYS A 220 -1.61 -12.45 8.21
CA LYS A 220 -0.51 -12.53 9.18
C LYS A 220 0.71 -13.23 8.59
N LEU A 221 0.53 -14.32 7.87
CA LEU A 221 1.62 -15.09 7.29
C LEU A 221 2.40 -14.27 6.26
N ILE A 222 1.70 -13.64 5.30
CA ILE A 222 2.36 -12.86 4.25
C ILE A 222 3.04 -11.61 4.85
N THR A 223 2.37 -10.89 5.74
CA THR A 223 2.93 -9.68 6.35
C THR A 223 4.11 -9.99 7.28
N SER A 224 4.11 -11.14 7.97
CA SER A 224 5.24 -11.64 8.76
C SER A 224 6.44 -11.97 7.86
N ILE A 225 6.23 -12.75 6.77
CA ILE A 225 7.29 -13.02 5.79
C ILE A 225 7.93 -11.72 5.29
N MET A 226 7.11 -10.73 4.95
CA MET A 226 7.60 -9.43 4.47
C MET A 226 8.40 -8.70 5.55
N SER A 227 7.86 -8.56 6.76
CA SER A 227 8.50 -7.76 7.83
C SER A 227 9.76 -8.41 8.37
N GLU A 228 9.77 -9.71 8.59
CA GLU A 228 10.94 -10.45 9.07
C GLU A 228 12.07 -10.45 8.04
N THR A 229 11.72 -10.65 6.76
CA THR A 229 12.74 -10.63 5.71
C THR A 229 13.30 -9.22 5.51
N CYS A 230 12.47 -8.18 5.51
CA CYS A 230 12.94 -6.78 5.48
C CYS A 230 13.90 -6.49 6.64
N LYS A 231 13.55 -6.91 7.86
CA LYS A 231 14.42 -6.75 9.04
C LYS A 231 15.77 -7.43 8.84
N LYS A 232 15.80 -8.65 8.30
CA LYS A 232 17.03 -9.40 7.97
C LYS A 232 17.96 -8.60 7.06
N TYR A 233 17.42 -7.89 6.08
CA TYR A 233 18.16 -7.07 5.11
C TYR A 233 18.34 -5.60 5.53
N SER A 234 18.01 -5.26 6.78
CA SER A 234 18.06 -3.87 7.29
C SER A 234 17.24 -2.88 6.45
N LEU A 235 16.09 -3.33 5.98
CA LEU A 235 15.11 -2.54 5.23
C LEU A 235 13.81 -2.40 6.02
N GLU A 236 13.10 -1.31 5.78
CA GLU A 236 11.77 -1.08 6.34
C GLU A 236 10.71 -1.88 5.57
N SER A 237 9.62 -2.19 6.27
CA SER A 237 8.49 -2.93 5.72
C SER A 237 7.21 -2.09 5.62
N PRO A 238 7.14 -1.10 4.71
CA PRO A 238 5.91 -0.36 4.47
C PRO A 238 4.94 -1.25 3.70
N ILE A 239 4.06 -1.91 4.44
CA ILE A 239 3.11 -2.89 3.92
C ILE A 239 1.72 -2.24 3.77
N SER A 240 1.06 -2.57 2.68
CA SER A 240 -0.36 -2.31 2.50
C SER A 240 -1.06 -3.53 1.94
N VAL A 241 -2.28 -3.77 2.40
CA VAL A 241 -3.12 -4.87 1.92
C VAL A 241 -4.37 -4.28 1.30
N THR A 242 -4.67 -4.67 0.07
CA THR A 242 -5.85 -4.23 -0.66
C THR A 242 -6.84 -5.38 -0.77
N LEU A 243 -8.04 -5.19 -0.26
CA LEU A 243 -9.16 -6.11 -0.45
C LEU A 243 -9.76 -5.86 -1.84
N ILE A 244 -9.26 -6.58 -2.85
CA ILE A 244 -9.56 -6.30 -4.26
C ILE A 244 -11.03 -6.59 -4.60
N ASN A 245 -11.49 -7.78 -4.23
CA ASN A 245 -12.87 -8.24 -4.43
C ASN A 245 -13.36 -8.98 -3.17
N GLU A 246 -14.44 -9.74 -3.27
CA GLU A 246 -15.01 -10.47 -2.14
C GLU A 246 -14.20 -11.71 -1.71
N ARG A 247 -13.19 -12.10 -2.48
CA ARG A 247 -12.39 -13.31 -2.23
C ARG A 247 -10.91 -13.03 -2.08
N THR A 248 -10.38 -12.01 -2.77
CA THR A 248 -8.94 -11.82 -2.96
C THR A 248 -8.44 -10.59 -2.24
N MET A 249 -7.37 -10.73 -1.51
CA MET A 249 -6.54 -9.63 -1.04
C MET A 249 -5.16 -9.67 -1.70
N GLU A 250 -4.58 -8.49 -1.85
CA GLU A 250 -3.24 -8.26 -2.38
C GLU A 250 -2.39 -7.60 -1.29
N CYS A 251 -1.30 -8.25 -0.89
CA CYS A 251 -0.38 -7.73 0.10
C CYS A 251 0.80 -7.04 -0.60
N VAL A 252 0.85 -5.71 -0.56
CA VAL A 252 1.87 -4.93 -1.25
C VAL A 252 2.95 -4.46 -0.29
N LEU A 253 4.18 -4.90 -0.52
CA LEU A 253 5.38 -4.33 0.08
C LEU A 253 6.00 -3.33 -0.88
N SER A 254 6.40 -2.16 -0.38
CA SER A 254 7.10 -1.14 -1.16
C SER A 254 8.53 -1.00 -0.64
N LEU A 255 9.50 -1.59 -1.33
CA LEU A 255 10.92 -1.41 -1.03
C LEU A 255 11.45 -0.20 -1.79
N SER A 256 12.01 0.77 -1.09
CA SER A 256 12.68 1.92 -1.70
C SER A 256 14.11 2.06 -1.19
N TRP A 257 15.02 2.51 -2.08
CA TRP A 257 16.44 2.66 -1.76
C TRP A 257 17.07 3.79 -2.55
N ASP A 258 18.28 4.17 -2.17
CA ASP A 258 19.10 5.11 -2.93
C ASP A 258 19.95 4.35 -3.95
N ARG A 259 19.64 4.51 -5.25
CA ARG A 259 20.39 3.86 -6.35
C ARG A 259 21.82 4.36 -6.49
N GLN A 260 22.23 5.40 -5.79
CA GLN A 260 23.60 5.84 -5.72
C GLN A 260 24.42 5.02 -4.70
N LYS A 261 23.77 4.18 -3.91
CA LYS A 261 24.38 3.29 -2.92
C LYS A 261 24.21 1.84 -3.35
N GLU A 262 25.21 1.30 -4.01
CA GLU A 262 25.20 -0.07 -4.55
C GLU A 262 24.76 -1.12 -3.51
N LYS A 263 25.27 -1.03 -2.28
CA LYS A 263 24.88 -1.90 -1.18
C LYS A 263 23.38 -1.86 -0.85
N GLU A 264 22.74 -0.70 -0.91
CA GLU A 264 21.29 -0.60 -0.67
C GLU A 264 20.49 -1.25 -1.82
N GLU A 265 20.97 -1.14 -3.06
CA GLU A 265 20.34 -1.79 -4.23
C GLU A 265 20.45 -3.31 -4.14
N GLU A 266 21.63 -3.84 -3.84
CA GLU A 266 21.84 -5.28 -3.63
C GLU A 266 20.95 -5.83 -2.51
N GLN A 267 20.89 -5.16 -1.37
CA GLN A 267 20.03 -5.53 -0.25
C GLN A 267 18.54 -5.55 -0.64
N ALA A 268 18.08 -4.53 -1.37
CA ALA A 268 16.69 -4.44 -1.81
C ALA A 268 16.31 -5.53 -2.80
N LEU A 269 17.18 -5.85 -3.75
CA LEU A 269 16.99 -6.92 -4.72
C LEU A 269 16.98 -8.29 -4.05
N ALA A 270 17.95 -8.58 -3.15
CA ALA A 270 18.02 -9.83 -2.42
C ALA A 270 16.81 -10.02 -1.48
N CYS A 271 16.42 -8.97 -0.78
CA CYS A 271 15.22 -8.97 0.06
C CYS A 271 13.96 -9.28 -0.75
N TYR A 272 13.77 -8.60 -1.88
CA TYR A 272 12.65 -8.84 -2.77
C TYR A 272 12.59 -10.29 -3.25
N GLN A 273 13.74 -10.83 -3.72
CA GLN A 273 13.82 -12.19 -4.21
C GLN A 273 13.47 -13.21 -3.12
N GLU A 274 14.02 -13.06 -1.91
CA GLU A 274 13.73 -13.97 -0.80
C GLU A 274 12.24 -13.93 -0.40
N ILE A 275 11.63 -12.75 -0.33
CA ILE A 275 10.21 -12.61 -0.02
C ILE A 275 9.36 -13.31 -1.09
N MET A 276 9.65 -13.03 -2.37
CA MET A 276 8.86 -13.61 -3.47
C MET A 276 9.00 -15.13 -3.52
N LEU A 277 10.19 -15.66 -3.27
CA LEU A 277 10.42 -17.11 -3.21
C LEU A 277 9.64 -17.74 -2.05
N LYS A 278 9.72 -17.18 -0.85
CA LYS A 278 8.96 -17.66 0.32
C LYS A 278 7.45 -17.64 0.08
N CYS A 279 6.92 -16.53 -0.46
CA CYS A 279 5.51 -16.44 -0.79
C CYS A 279 5.09 -17.46 -1.87
N ALA A 280 5.86 -17.59 -2.93
CA ALA A 280 5.57 -18.53 -4.01
C ALA A 280 5.61 -19.99 -3.54
N SER A 281 6.55 -20.37 -2.66
CA SER A 281 6.65 -21.74 -2.10
C SER A 281 5.44 -22.10 -1.23
N MET A 282 4.69 -21.11 -0.74
CA MET A 282 3.44 -21.27 0.01
C MET A 282 2.19 -21.11 -0.86
N GLY A 283 2.34 -20.93 -2.18
CA GLY A 283 1.23 -20.76 -3.13
C GLY A 283 0.76 -19.30 -3.27
N PHE A 284 1.39 -18.33 -2.61
CA PHE A 284 1.04 -16.91 -2.73
C PHE A 284 1.77 -16.28 -3.92
N LEU A 285 1.09 -16.16 -5.04
CA LEU A 285 1.65 -15.60 -6.26
C LEU A 285 1.30 -14.13 -6.38
N GLN A 286 2.17 -13.38 -7.06
CA GLN A 286 1.89 -11.98 -7.37
C GLN A 286 0.77 -11.88 -8.41
N TYR A 287 -0.08 -10.84 -8.28
CA TYR A 287 -1.14 -10.55 -9.26
C TYR A 287 -0.57 -10.27 -10.66
N ARG A 288 0.68 -9.85 -10.75
CA ARG A 288 1.40 -9.60 -11.99
C ARG A 288 2.90 -9.82 -11.80
N MET A 289 3.46 -10.69 -12.64
CA MET A 289 4.89 -10.97 -12.61
C MET A 289 5.68 -9.91 -13.38
N SER A 290 6.81 -9.51 -12.82
CA SER A 290 7.85 -8.74 -13.51
C SER A 290 8.91 -9.69 -14.09
N THR A 291 9.85 -9.14 -14.86
CA THR A 291 11.02 -9.90 -15.32
C THR A 291 11.87 -10.41 -14.16
N LEU A 292 11.90 -9.70 -13.03
CA LEU A 292 12.64 -10.09 -11.82
C LEU A 292 11.96 -11.23 -11.05
N SER A 293 10.66 -11.42 -11.19
CA SER A 293 9.90 -12.40 -10.41
C SER A 293 9.36 -13.58 -11.23
N ASN A 294 9.51 -13.52 -12.54
CA ASN A 294 8.92 -14.50 -13.46
C ASN A 294 9.46 -15.94 -13.22
N HIS A 295 10.71 -16.06 -12.79
CA HIS A 295 11.34 -17.36 -12.50
C HIS A 295 10.81 -18.07 -11.25
N PHE A 296 10.08 -17.34 -10.36
CA PHE A 296 9.41 -17.95 -9.20
C PHE A 296 8.15 -18.74 -9.59
N LEU A 297 7.65 -18.58 -10.82
CA LEU A 297 6.61 -19.43 -11.35
C LEU A 297 7.15 -20.83 -11.63
N ASN A 298 7.18 -21.65 -10.60
CA ASN A 298 7.54 -23.05 -10.78
C ASN A 298 6.35 -23.79 -11.42
N ARG A 299 6.52 -24.25 -12.66
CA ARG A 299 5.48 -24.95 -13.44
C ARG A 299 4.88 -26.17 -12.73
N GLN A 300 5.60 -26.77 -11.79
CA GLN A 300 5.14 -27.96 -11.09
C GLN A 300 4.03 -27.71 -10.07
N HIS A 301 3.82 -26.44 -9.64
CA HIS A 301 2.88 -26.09 -8.59
C HIS A 301 1.72 -25.18 -9.05
N LEU A 302 1.72 -24.73 -10.30
CA LEU A 302 0.65 -23.92 -10.85
C LEU A 302 -0.30 -24.79 -11.68
N PRO A 303 -1.59 -24.81 -11.35
CA PRO A 303 -2.62 -25.29 -12.27
C PRO A 303 -2.81 -24.22 -13.36
N LEU A 304 -1.74 -23.91 -14.12
CA LEU A 304 -1.91 -23.15 -15.35
C LEU A 304 -2.67 -24.02 -16.33
N PRO A 305 -3.68 -23.49 -17.00
CA PRO A 305 -4.27 -24.17 -18.13
C PRO A 305 -3.14 -24.61 -19.06
N PHE A 306 -3.01 -25.90 -19.26
CA PHE A 306 -1.91 -26.50 -20.07
C PHE A 306 -1.94 -26.03 -21.53
N GLU A 307 -3.06 -25.50 -21.98
CA GLU A 307 -3.25 -24.90 -23.32
C GLU A 307 -2.57 -23.54 -23.50
N LEU A 308 -2.19 -22.83 -22.42
CA LEU A 308 -1.57 -21.50 -22.53
C LEU A 308 -0.26 -21.48 -23.34
N PRO A 309 0.67 -22.45 -23.18
CA PRO A 309 1.87 -22.54 -24.02
C PRO A 309 1.53 -22.81 -25.48
N GLU A 310 0.50 -23.57 -25.75
CA GLU A 310 0.03 -23.90 -27.10
C GLU A 310 -0.61 -22.68 -27.76
N LEU A 311 -1.50 -21.98 -27.08
CA LEU A 311 -2.06 -20.70 -27.53
C LEU A 311 -0.96 -19.67 -27.79
N LYS A 312 0.03 -19.56 -26.89
CA LYS A 312 1.17 -18.67 -27.10
C LYS A 312 1.93 -19.03 -28.38
N SER A 313 2.19 -20.30 -28.62
CA SER A 313 2.87 -20.76 -29.84
C SER A 313 2.06 -20.50 -31.12
N TYR A 314 0.74 -20.58 -31.02
CA TYR A 314 -0.15 -20.31 -32.13
C TYR A 314 -0.18 -18.82 -32.51
N PHE A 315 -0.34 -17.94 -31.53
CA PHE A 315 -0.48 -16.49 -31.77
C PHE A 315 0.87 -15.75 -31.88
N ASP A 316 1.93 -16.29 -31.31
CA ASP A 316 3.27 -15.69 -31.29
C ASP A 316 4.37 -16.74 -31.47
N PRO A 317 4.42 -17.36 -32.67
CA PRO A 317 5.37 -18.44 -32.95
C PRO A 317 6.83 -17.99 -32.87
N CYS A 318 7.11 -16.71 -33.08
CA CYS A 318 8.45 -16.12 -32.96
C CYS A 318 8.78 -15.63 -31.54
N ASN A 319 7.85 -15.76 -30.58
CA ASN A 319 8.00 -15.33 -29.18
C ASN A 319 8.47 -13.88 -29.03
N VAL A 320 7.88 -12.96 -29.80
CA VAL A 320 8.20 -11.52 -29.75
C VAL A 320 7.30 -10.76 -28.77
N ILE A 321 6.09 -11.27 -28.47
CA ILE A 321 5.16 -10.64 -27.54
C ILE A 321 5.50 -11.07 -26.12
N SER A 322 6.00 -10.14 -25.28
CA SER A 322 6.35 -10.39 -23.88
C SER A 322 7.20 -11.67 -23.70
N PRO A 323 8.36 -11.77 -24.33
CA PRO A 323 9.20 -12.96 -24.29
C PRO A 323 9.53 -13.33 -22.85
N SER A 324 9.53 -14.63 -22.54
CA SER A 324 9.83 -15.19 -21.22
C SER A 324 8.90 -14.76 -20.07
N LYS A 325 7.84 -13.99 -20.33
CA LYS A 325 6.84 -13.70 -19.29
C LYS A 325 5.96 -14.92 -19.03
N TYR A 326 5.70 -15.17 -17.72
CA TYR A 326 4.90 -16.30 -17.24
C TYR A 326 5.42 -17.67 -17.65
N GLN A 327 6.70 -17.75 -18.08
CA GLN A 327 7.34 -18.98 -18.59
C GLN A 327 6.51 -19.71 -19.66
N LEU A 328 5.69 -18.98 -20.39
CA LEU A 328 4.93 -19.49 -21.51
C LEU A 328 5.88 -19.68 -22.71
N VAL A 329 6.84 -20.60 -22.55
CA VAL A 329 7.74 -21.02 -23.67
C VAL A 329 7.13 -22.26 -24.29
N SER A 330 6.94 -22.25 -25.61
CA SER A 330 6.52 -23.45 -26.32
C SER A 330 7.60 -24.54 -26.14
N LYS A 331 7.18 -25.80 -26.01
CA LYS A 331 8.08 -26.95 -25.91
C LYS A 331 9.07 -27.08 -27.10
N ASN A 332 8.84 -26.34 -28.18
CA ASN A 332 9.59 -26.39 -29.42
C ASN A 332 10.66 -25.30 -29.58
N PHE A 333 10.83 -24.42 -28.59
CA PHE A 333 11.92 -23.44 -28.58
C PHE A 333 13.20 -24.02 -27.96
N THR A 334 13.78 -25.01 -28.64
CA THR A 334 15.22 -25.26 -28.50
C THR A 334 15.93 -24.07 -29.11
N THR A 335 16.72 -23.38 -28.29
CA THR A 335 17.62 -22.30 -28.64
C THR A 335 18.24 -22.51 -30.04
N ARG A 336 17.79 -21.76 -31.05
CA ARG A 336 18.64 -21.50 -32.19
C ARG A 336 19.84 -20.74 -31.64
N LYS A 337 20.99 -21.43 -31.53
CA LYS A 337 22.27 -20.78 -31.39
C LYS A 337 22.37 -19.75 -32.51
N ARG A 338 22.56 -18.50 -32.16
CA ARG A 338 23.02 -17.51 -33.14
C ARG A 338 24.42 -17.95 -33.56
N GLU A 339 24.55 -18.45 -34.74
CA GLU A 339 25.81 -18.51 -35.48
C GLU A 339 26.20 -17.11 -35.92
#